data_1a5bbcb2ba136dd7d66c8cf76fd9beaa
#
_entry.id   1a5bbcb2ba136dd7d66c8cf76fd9beaa
#
_cell.length_a   1.000
_cell.length_b   1.000
_cell.length_c   1.000
_cell.angle_alpha   90.00
_cell.angle_beta   90.00
_cell.angle_gamma   90.00
#
_symmetry.space_group_name_H-M   'P 1'
#
loop_
_entity.id
_entity.type
_entity.pdbx_description
1 polymer ?
#
loop_
_entity_poly.entity_id
_entity_poly.type
_entity_poly.pdbx_seq_one_letter_code
_entity_poly.pdbx_strand_id
1 'polypeptide(L)'
;LTQAMGQGSMQKTYLAVLTGCPAERAGTLEDLLFHDRVKNKTYVVRRPRGGVKQARLHYEILAERDGLSLARIRLETGRTHQIRVQFASRGFPLLGDGKYGSRDNRCACALWSYRLSFPDGKDEAVFEAQPPSRFPWTLFF
;
A
#
# COMPACT_ATOMS: atom_id res chain seq x y z
N LEU A 1 5.66 15.84 -9.74
CA LEU A 1 4.72 15.11 -8.89
C LEU A 1 5.26 14.83 -7.51
N THR A 2 6.52 14.43 -7.40
CA THR A 2 7.12 14.19 -6.07
C THR A 2 7.10 15.46 -5.24
N GLN A 3 7.49 16.57 -5.84
CA GLN A 3 7.44 17.85 -5.16
C GLN A 3 6.01 18.25 -4.81
N ALA A 4 5.08 18.02 -5.74
CA ALA A 4 3.67 18.29 -5.51
C ALA A 4 3.14 17.51 -4.33
N MET A 5 3.48 16.24 -4.22
CA MET A 5 3.08 15.41 -3.08
C MET A 5 3.67 15.94 -1.78
N GLY A 6 4.94 16.32 -1.79
CA GLY A 6 5.61 16.87 -0.61
C GLY A 6 5.01 18.18 -0.13
N GLN A 7 4.32 18.89 -1.00
CA GLN A 7 3.67 20.16 -0.67
C GLN A 7 2.16 20.02 -0.52
N GLY A 8 1.67 18.80 -0.37
CA GLY A 8 0.25 18.54 -0.22
C GLY A 8 -0.56 18.69 -1.48
N SER A 9 0.11 18.72 -2.65
CA SER A 9 -0.60 18.93 -3.90
C SER A 9 -1.46 17.73 -4.30
N MET A 10 -0.89 16.52 -4.28
CA MET A 10 -1.64 15.32 -4.62
C MET A 10 -1.44 14.27 -3.54
N GLN A 11 -2.53 13.76 -2.99
CA GLN A 11 -2.47 12.73 -1.98
C GLN A 11 -3.29 11.53 -2.42
N LYS A 12 -2.70 10.35 -2.30
CA LYS A 12 -3.33 9.09 -2.66
C LYS A 12 -3.49 8.23 -1.42
N THR A 13 -4.70 7.78 -1.20
CA THR A 13 -5.02 6.89 -0.10
C THR A 13 -5.47 5.56 -0.66
N TYR A 14 -4.90 4.49 -0.14
CA TYR A 14 -5.22 3.12 -0.54
C TYR A 14 -5.82 2.36 0.62
N LEU A 15 -6.64 1.38 0.29
CA LEU A 15 -7.08 0.36 1.23
C LEU A 15 -6.44 -0.96 0.80
N ALA A 16 -5.99 -1.72 1.78
CA ALA A 16 -5.43 -3.04 1.54
C ALA A 16 -5.93 -4.00 2.60
N VAL A 17 -6.14 -5.25 2.21
CA VAL A 17 -6.41 -6.31 3.18
C VAL A 17 -5.13 -7.10 3.33
N LEU A 18 -4.59 -7.12 4.55
CA LEU A 18 -3.34 -7.78 4.87
C LEU A 18 -3.61 -9.17 5.46
N THR A 19 -2.71 -10.10 5.17
CA THR A 19 -2.69 -11.38 5.86
C THR A 19 -2.07 -11.15 7.23
N GLY A 20 -2.79 -11.47 8.30
CA GLY A 20 -2.33 -11.17 9.65
C GLY A 20 -2.65 -9.74 10.07
N CYS A 21 -2.09 -9.31 11.19
CA CYS A 21 -2.27 -7.96 11.70
C CYS A 21 -0.97 -7.46 12.31
N PRO A 22 -0.42 -6.34 11.82
CA PRO A 22 0.77 -5.76 12.43
C PRO A 22 0.54 -5.44 13.91
N ALA A 23 1.58 -5.60 14.72
CA ALA A 23 1.52 -5.29 16.15
C ALA A 23 1.24 -3.81 16.38
N GLU A 24 1.82 -2.96 15.55
CA GLU A 24 1.54 -1.52 15.58
C GLU A 24 0.32 -1.24 14.72
N ARG A 25 -0.69 -0.63 15.30
CA ARG A 25 -1.93 -0.35 14.58
C ARG A 25 -1.82 0.87 13.68
N ALA A 26 -0.76 1.63 13.80
CA ALA A 26 -0.43 2.74 12.91
C ALA A 26 1.07 2.90 12.90
N GLY A 27 1.62 3.33 11.78
CA GLY A 27 3.06 3.51 11.69
C GLY A 27 3.51 4.02 10.34
N THR A 28 4.81 4.14 10.22
CA THR A 28 5.50 4.56 9.01
C THR A 28 6.44 3.45 8.58
N LEU A 29 6.38 3.07 7.32
CA LEU A 29 7.29 2.09 6.74
C LEU A 29 8.27 2.80 5.83
N GLU A 30 9.56 2.60 6.09
CA GLU A 30 10.64 3.16 5.27
C GLU A 30 11.57 2.04 4.84
N ASP A 31 11.86 1.99 3.56
CA ASP A 31 12.75 0.98 2.99
C ASP A 31 13.48 1.52 1.78
N LEU A 32 14.57 0.85 1.43
CA LEU A 32 15.22 1.01 0.15
C LEU A 32 14.70 -0.10 -0.76
N LEU A 33 14.22 0.27 -1.95
CA LEU A 33 13.61 -0.67 -2.87
C LEU A 33 14.39 -0.75 -4.18
N PHE A 34 14.52 -1.95 -4.69
CA PHE A 34 15.08 -2.22 -6.01
C PHE A 34 14.05 -2.99 -6.84
N HIS A 35 13.73 -2.46 -8.02
CA HIS A 35 12.79 -3.11 -8.92
C HIS A 35 13.54 -3.86 -10.01
N ASP A 36 13.38 -5.19 -10.05
CA ASP A 36 13.92 -6.05 -11.10
C ASP A 36 12.91 -6.07 -12.26
N ARG A 37 13.27 -5.45 -13.36
CA ARG A 37 12.38 -5.32 -14.52
C ARG A 37 12.14 -6.64 -15.22
N VAL A 38 13.11 -7.53 -15.20
CA VAL A 38 12.98 -8.83 -15.86
C VAL A 38 11.94 -9.68 -15.15
N LYS A 39 12.01 -9.73 -13.83
CA LYS A 39 11.07 -10.49 -13.00
C LYS A 39 9.81 -9.70 -12.67
N ASN A 40 9.79 -8.41 -12.98
CA ASN A 40 8.74 -7.49 -12.56
C ASN A 40 8.43 -7.65 -11.08
N LYS A 41 9.47 -7.59 -10.27
CA LYS A 41 9.36 -7.77 -8.83
C LYS A 41 10.27 -6.78 -8.12
N THR A 42 9.79 -6.21 -7.03
CA THR A 42 10.52 -5.25 -6.22
C THR A 42 11.01 -5.94 -4.96
N TYR A 43 12.21 -5.57 -4.54
CA TYR A 43 12.86 -6.15 -3.36
C TYR A 43 13.23 -5.05 -2.38
N VAL A 44 13.09 -5.36 -1.09
CA VAL A 44 13.67 -4.53 -0.05
C VAL A 44 15.15 -4.86 0.02
N VAL A 45 15.99 -3.84 -0.08
CA VAL A 45 17.45 -3.99 -0.04
C VAL A 45 18.01 -3.12 1.09
N ARG A 46 19.24 -3.40 1.50
CA ARG A 46 19.83 -2.73 2.66
C ARG A 46 20.81 -1.64 2.31
N ARG A 47 21.30 -1.61 1.07
CA ARG A 47 22.35 -0.68 0.66
C ARG A 47 21.93 0.15 -0.54
N PRO A 48 22.22 1.45 -0.54
CA PRO A 48 22.01 2.26 -1.72
C PRO A 48 22.95 1.83 -2.84
N ARG A 49 22.43 1.80 -4.06
CA ARG A 49 23.19 1.56 -5.30
C ARG A 49 22.33 2.00 -6.47
N GLY A 50 22.86 1.92 -7.68
CA GLY A 50 22.11 2.28 -8.88
C GLY A 50 20.79 1.53 -8.97
N GLY A 51 19.71 2.26 -9.25
CA GLY A 51 18.37 1.71 -9.34
C GLY A 51 17.64 1.51 -8.02
N VAL A 52 18.30 1.71 -6.89
CA VAL A 52 17.68 1.63 -5.56
C VAL A 52 17.07 3.00 -5.21
N LYS A 53 15.84 2.99 -4.72
CA LYS A 53 15.11 4.20 -4.37
C LYS A 53 14.53 4.08 -2.97
N GLN A 54 14.52 5.21 -2.26
CA GLN A 54 13.89 5.27 -0.95
C GLN A 54 12.38 5.27 -1.09
N ALA A 55 11.69 4.54 -0.23
CA ALA A 55 10.25 4.42 -0.22
C ALA A 55 9.71 4.66 1.19
N ARG A 56 8.62 5.41 1.27
CA ARG A 56 8.00 5.73 2.55
C ARG A 56 6.49 5.77 2.41
N LEU A 57 5.81 5.14 3.37
CA LEU A 57 4.37 5.19 3.47
C LEU A 57 3.93 5.27 4.93
N HIS A 58 2.70 5.71 5.14
CA HIS A 58 2.06 5.71 6.44
C HIS A 58 0.85 4.80 6.37
N TYR A 59 0.60 4.05 7.46
CA TYR A 59 -0.55 3.17 7.49
C TYR A 59 -1.28 3.26 8.82
N GLU A 60 -2.55 2.87 8.78
CA GLU A 60 -3.38 2.74 9.96
C GLU A 60 -4.26 1.50 9.79
N ILE A 61 -4.28 0.63 10.79
CA ILE A 61 -5.14 -0.55 10.78
C ILE A 61 -6.53 -0.13 11.25
N LEU A 62 -7.50 -0.24 10.36
CA LEU A 62 -8.87 0.19 10.64
C LEU A 62 -9.69 -0.89 11.32
N ALA A 63 -9.44 -2.14 10.98
CA ALA A 63 -10.21 -3.28 11.50
C ALA A 63 -9.44 -4.57 11.32
N GLU A 64 -9.80 -5.56 12.12
CA GLU A 64 -9.23 -6.90 12.05
C GLU A 64 -10.37 -7.90 12.11
N ARG A 65 -10.32 -8.92 11.25
CA ARG A 65 -11.34 -9.95 11.20
C ARG A 65 -10.81 -11.21 10.55
N ASP A 66 -11.05 -12.36 11.18
CA ASP A 66 -10.70 -13.68 10.64
C ASP A 66 -9.22 -13.81 10.27
N GLY A 67 -8.34 -13.22 11.07
CA GLY A 67 -6.90 -13.24 10.81
C GLY A 67 -6.43 -12.31 9.73
N LEU A 68 -7.31 -11.46 9.23
CA LEU A 68 -7.01 -10.45 8.21
C LEU A 68 -7.17 -9.07 8.80
N SER A 69 -6.48 -8.09 8.22
CA SER A 69 -6.61 -6.71 8.67
C SER A 69 -6.85 -5.78 7.51
N LEU A 70 -7.66 -4.76 7.74
CA LEU A 70 -7.92 -3.68 6.79
C LEU A 70 -7.01 -2.52 7.12
N ALA A 71 -6.13 -2.16 6.19
CA ALA A 71 -5.19 -1.05 6.37
C ALA A 71 -5.56 0.10 5.45
N ARG A 72 -5.52 1.31 5.99
CA ARG A 72 -5.58 2.53 5.20
C ARG A 72 -4.15 3.04 5.05
N ILE A 73 -3.74 3.31 3.83
CA ILE A 73 -2.35 3.60 3.50
C ILE A 73 -2.25 4.91 2.74
N ARG A 74 -1.35 5.77 3.21
CA ARG A 74 -1.03 7.02 2.53
C ARG A 74 0.42 6.96 2.08
N LEU A 75 0.64 7.14 0.77
CA LEU A 75 1.98 7.09 0.19
C LEU A 75 2.66 8.45 0.24
N GLU A 76 3.93 8.49 0.68
CA GLU A 76 4.81 9.64 0.44
C GLU A 76 5.57 9.46 -0.87
N THR A 77 5.87 8.22 -1.24
CA THR A 77 6.52 7.87 -2.50
C THR A 77 5.66 6.85 -3.22
N GLY A 78 5.79 6.77 -4.54
CA GLY A 78 5.00 5.84 -5.34
C GLY A 78 5.88 4.88 -6.13
N ARG A 79 6.69 4.07 -5.46
CA ARG A 79 7.57 3.11 -6.14
C ARG A 79 6.77 1.91 -6.63
N THR A 80 7.28 1.25 -7.66
CA THR A 80 6.62 0.06 -8.22
C THR A 80 6.43 -1.00 -7.14
N HIS A 81 5.22 -1.49 -7.00
CA HIS A 81 4.82 -2.50 -6.01
C HIS A 81 5.12 -2.12 -4.55
N GLN A 82 5.23 -0.82 -4.27
CA GLN A 82 5.70 -0.37 -2.96
C GLN A 82 4.88 -0.92 -1.79
N ILE A 83 3.57 -0.76 -1.82
CA ILE A 83 2.71 -1.24 -0.73
C ILE A 83 2.87 -2.75 -0.56
N ARG A 84 2.86 -3.46 -1.68
CA ARG A 84 2.92 -4.92 -1.69
C ARG A 84 4.20 -5.44 -1.05
N VAL A 85 5.36 -4.89 -1.46
CA VAL A 85 6.64 -5.38 -0.96
C VAL A 85 6.94 -4.92 0.46
N GLN A 86 6.56 -3.69 0.82
CA GLN A 86 6.86 -3.20 2.16
C GLN A 86 6.11 -3.99 3.24
N PHE A 87 4.85 -4.33 3.03
CA PHE A 87 4.11 -5.15 3.98
C PHE A 87 4.57 -6.61 3.93
N ALA A 88 4.82 -7.16 2.75
CA ALA A 88 5.29 -8.54 2.64
C ALA A 88 6.64 -8.76 3.33
N SER A 89 7.55 -7.78 3.23
CA SER A 89 8.86 -7.88 3.85
C SER A 89 8.80 -7.94 5.39
N ARG A 90 7.67 -7.52 5.96
CA ARG A 90 7.44 -7.56 7.40
C ARG A 90 6.57 -8.75 7.82
N GLY A 91 6.24 -9.63 6.90
CA GLY A 91 5.46 -10.83 7.19
C GLY A 91 3.96 -10.66 7.05
N PHE A 92 3.50 -9.56 6.44
CA PHE A 92 2.07 -9.27 6.27
C PHE A 92 1.73 -9.03 4.79
N PRO A 93 1.90 -10.04 3.92
CA PRO A 93 1.58 -9.84 2.51
C PRO A 93 0.10 -9.50 2.34
N LEU A 94 -0.20 -8.74 1.30
CA LEU A 94 -1.59 -8.46 0.95
C LEU A 94 -2.27 -9.77 0.56
N LEU A 95 -3.53 -9.91 0.97
CA LEU A 95 -4.31 -11.10 0.66
C LEU A 95 -4.41 -11.25 -0.86
N GLY A 96 -4.17 -12.46 -1.36
CA GLY A 96 -4.22 -12.75 -2.78
C GLY A 96 -2.97 -12.38 -3.57
N ASP A 97 -1.96 -11.81 -2.91
CA ASP A 97 -0.74 -11.39 -3.57
C ASP A 97 0.32 -12.50 -3.56
N GLY A 98 0.15 -13.47 -4.46
CA GLY A 98 1.06 -14.62 -4.53
C GLY A 98 2.49 -14.24 -4.90
N LYS A 99 2.69 -13.17 -5.68
CA LYS A 99 4.02 -12.73 -6.06
C LYS A 99 4.86 -12.34 -4.85
N TYR A 100 4.24 -11.82 -3.80
CA TYR A 100 4.93 -11.37 -2.58
C TYR A 100 4.64 -12.24 -1.37
N GLY A 101 4.14 -13.44 -1.58
CA GLY A 101 4.14 -14.46 -0.54
C GLY A 101 2.80 -14.82 0.06
N SER A 102 1.68 -14.27 -0.40
CA SER A 102 0.39 -14.73 0.06
C SER A 102 0.14 -16.17 -0.39
N ARG A 103 -0.31 -17.00 0.53
CA ARG A 103 -0.71 -18.38 0.21
C ARG A 103 -2.21 -18.53 0.04
N ASP A 104 -2.95 -17.48 0.34
CA ASP A 104 -4.40 -17.45 0.22
C ASP A 104 -4.77 -16.81 -1.10
N ASN A 105 -5.30 -17.61 -2.02
CA ASN A 105 -5.64 -17.17 -3.37
C ASN A 105 -7.15 -17.09 -3.61
N ARG A 106 -7.95 -16.92 -2.54
CA ARG A 106 -9.40 -16.77 -2.68
C ARG A 106 -9.80 -15.50 -3.43
N CYS A 107 -8.87 -14.58 -3.60
CA CYS A 107 -9.08 -13.35 -4.36
C CYS A 107 -7.78 -12.94 -5.01
N ALA A 108 -7.84 -11.99 -5.95
CA ALA A 108 -6.66 -11.31 -6.46
C ALA A 108 -6.11 -10.37 -5.39
N CYS A 109 -4.91 -9.82 -5.59
CA CYS A 109 -4.27 -8.92 -4.66
C CYS A 109 -5.24 -7.85 -4.14
N ALA A 110 -5.47 -7.85 -2.83
CA ALA A 110 -6.49 -6.99 -2.21
C ALA A 110 -5.93 -5.60 -1.93
N LEU A 111 -5.84 -4.82 -2.99
CA LEU A 111 -5.37 -3.43 -2.96
C LEU A 111 -6.34 -2.56 -3.74
N TRP A 112 -6.77 -1.46 -3.13
CA TRP A 112 -7.77 -0.60 -3.74
C TRP A 112 -7.36 0.86 -3.61
N SER A 113 -7.35 1.59 -4.72
CA SER A 113 -7.14 3.04 -4.71
C SER A 113 -8.43 3.69 -4.25
N TYR A 114 -8.44 4.12 -3.00
CA TYR A 114 -9.65 4.55 -2.31
C TYR A 114 -9.94 6.03 -2.47
N ARG A 115 -8.92 6.86 -2.36
CA ARG A 115 -9.10 8.31 -2.34
C ARG A 115 -7.94 9.01 -3.02
N LEU A 116 -8.29 10.01 -3.81
CA LEU A 116 -7.33 10.88 -4.48
C LEU A 116 -7.74 12.30 -4.19
N SER A 117 -6.83 13.12 -3.69
CA SER A 117 -7.10 14.54 -3.48
C SER A 117 -5.94 15.37 -4.03
N PHE A 118 -6.27 16.54 -4.55
CA PHE A 118 -5.28 17.51 -5.02
C PHE A 118 -5.87 18.91 -5.01
N PRO A 119 -5.02 19.94 -4.93
CA PRO A 119 -5.48 21.33 -4.96
C PRO A 119 -6.16 21.66 -6.28
N ASP A 120 -7.27 22.41 -6.20
CA ASP A 120 -8.00 22.89 -7.36
C ASP A 120 -8.35 24.36 -7.10
N GLY A 121 -7.46 25.27 -7.51
CA GLY A 121 -7.59 26.68 -7.18
C GLY A 121 -7.44 26.92 -5.69
N LYS A 122 -8.48 27.48 -5.07
CA LYS A 122 -8.52 27.71 -3.63
C LYS A 122 -9.14 26.54 -2.88
N ASP A 123 -9.72 25.60 -3.62
CA ASP A 123 -10.40 24.46 -3.06
C ASP A 123 -9.54 23.20 -3.22
N GLU A 124 -10.07 22.10 -2.74
CA GLU A 124 -9.47 20.79 -2.91
C GLU A 124 -10.42 19.91 -3.72
N ALA A 125 -9.91 19.27 -4.76
CA ALA A 125 -10.66 18.26 -5.49
C ALA A 125 -10.42 16.92 -4.83
N VAL A 126 -11.50 16.19 -4.52
CA VAL A 126 -11.43 14.89 -3.86
C VAL A 126 -12.23 13.88 -4.66
N PHE A 127 -11.60 12.76 -4.97
CA PHE A 127 -12.24 11.63 -5.64
C PHE A 127 -12.14 10.42 -4.73
N GLU A 128 -13.27 9.82 -4.43
CA GLU A 128 -13.36 8.70 -3.52
C GLU A 128 -14.18 7.59 -4.16
N ALA A 129 -13.68 6.35 -4.07
CA ALA A 129 -14.38 5.19 -4.59
C ALA A 129 -14.38 4.10 -3.54
N GLN A 130 -15.58 3.61 -3.21
CA GLN A 130 -15.72 2.52 -2.25
C GLN A 130 -15.20 1.22 -2.84
N PRO A 131 -14.62 0.33 -2.02
CA PRO A 131 -14.20 -0.99 -2.50
C PRO A 131 -15.39 -1.77 -3.04
N PRO A 132 -15.13 -2.74 -3.93
CA PRO A 132 -16.21 -3.55 -4.48
C PRO A 132 -16.90 -4.41 -3.39
N SER A 133 -18.20 -4.69 -3.58
CA SER A 133 -18.98 -5.51 -2.66
C SER A 133 -18.71 -6.99 -2.90
N ARG A 134 -17.49 -7.41 -2.61
CA ARG A 134 -17.09 -8.80 -2.73
C ARG A 134 -15.96 -9.11 -1.75
N PHE A 135 -15.70 -10.39 -1.53
CA PHE A 135 -14.59 -10.82 -0.67
C PHE A 135 -13.25 -10.29 -1.19
N PRO A 136 -12.35 -9.80 -0.35
CA PRO A 136 -12.43 -9.77 1.12
C PRO A 136 -13.05 -8.47 1.68
N TRP A 137 -13.43 -7.52 0.82
CA TRP A 137 -13.90 -6.21 1.25
C TRP A 137 -15.17 -6.31 2.08
N THR A 138 -16.04 -7.25 1.77
CA THR A 138 -17.29 -7.44 2.49
C THR A 138 -17.11 -7.88 3.95
N LEU A 139 -15.91 -8.31 4.33
CA LEU A 139 -15.62 -8.59 5.74
C LEU A 139 -15.59 -7.33 6.59
N PHE A 140 -15.32 -6.18 5.98
CA PHE A 140 -15.07 -4.92 6.68
C PHE A 140 -16.08 -3.82 6.37
N PHE A 141 -16.90 -4.00 5.35
CA PHE A 141 -17.84 -2.98 4.91
C PHE A 141 -19.28 -3.45 4.85
#